data_89cdfea2744933ffa3b385a4450b8771
#
_entry.id   89cdfea2744933ffa3b385a4450b8771
#
_cell.length_a   1.000
_cell.length_b   1.000
_cell.length_c   1.000
_cell.angle_alpha   90.00
_cell.angle_beta   90.00
_cell.angle_gamma   90.00
#
_symmetry.space_group_name_H-M   'P 1'
#
loop_
_entity.id
_entity.type
_entity.pdbx_description
1 polymer ?
#
loop_
_entity_poly.entity_id
_entity_poly.type
_entity_poly.pdbx_seq_one_letter_code
_entity_poly.pdbx_strand_id
1 'polypeptide(L)'
;MYLVGAAHSNKAGAKELLEAAIAASERLVTSAEVLQEILHRYVAIDRRDAIQPAFDALLGVVDEVIGIELADVVRAREFVVGMSELSARDALHAAVMARENIDRIMTFDTAFDRIPGMSRYRA
;
A
#
# COMPACT_ATOMS: atom_id res chain seq x y z
N MET A 1 -1.29 11.84 6.66
CA MET A 1 -0.44 11.02 5.77
C MET A 1 -1.10 9.67 5.51
N TYR A 2 -1.10 9.26 4.28
CA TYR A 2 -1.62 7.95 3.86
C TYR A 2 -0.55 7.14 3.16
N LEU A 3 -0.49 5.85 3.44
CA LEU A 3 0.23 4.91 2.59
C LEU A 3 -0.70 4.51 1.44
N VAL A 4 -0.24 4.70 0.20
CA VAL A 4 -1.00 4.31 -0.99
C VAL A 4 -0.59 2.90 -1.37
N GLY A 5 -1.55 1.97 -1.31
CA GLY A 5 -1.36 0.59 -1.73
C GLY A 5 -1.56 0.42 -3.23
N ALA A 6 -1.22 -0.76 -3.74
CA ALA A 6 -1.44 -1.09 -5.14
C ALA A 6 -2.94 -1.31 -5.40
N ALA A 7 -3.47 -0.72 -6.46
CA ALA A 7 -4.88 -0.85 -6.84
C ALA A 7 -5.00 -1.93 -7.92
N HIS A 8 -5.34 -3.15 -7.53
CA HIS A 8 -5.39 -4.28 -8.46
C HIS A 8 -6.77 -4.55 -9.03
N SER A 9 -7.81 -4.41 -8.20
CA SER A 9 -9.13 -4.92 -8.52
C SER A 9 -10.20 -3.84 -8.67
N ASN A 10 -9.91 -2.59 -8.33
CA ASN A 10 -10.89 -1.51 -8.38
C ASN A 10 -10.24 -0.20 -8.80
N LYS A 11 -9.85 -0.12 -10.08
CA LYS A 11 -9.13 1.05 -10.62
C LYS A 11 -9.94 2.34 -10.52
N ALA A 12 -11.25 2.29 -10.77
CA ALA A 12 -12.11 3.47 -10.72
C ALA A 12 -12.22 4.01 -9.30
N GLY A 13 -12.47 3.14 -8.31
CA GLY A 13 -12.55 3.53 -6.91
C GLY A 13 -11.21 4.03 -6.38
N ALA A 14 -10.10 3.39 -6.77
CA ALA A 14 -8.77 3.83 -6.39
C ALA A 14 -8.47 5.24 -6.91
N LYS A 15 -8.85 5.52 -8.16
CA LYS A 15 -8.68 6.85 -8.76
C LYS A 15 -9.47 7.90 -7.99
N GLU A 16 -10.72 7.62 -7.62
CA GLU A 16 -11.55 8.52 -6.83
C GLU A 16 -10.94 8.82 -5.46
N LEU A 17 -10.44 7.79 -4.77
CA LEU A 17 -9.78 7.96 -3.48
C LEU A 17 -8.53 8.83 -3.59
N LEU A 18 -7.70 8.60 -4.61
CA LEU A 18 -6.49 9.41 -4.84
C LEU A 18 -6.85 10.85 -5.13
N GLU A 19 -7.83 11.09 -5.98
CA GLU A 19 -8.28 12.44 -6.31
C GLU A 19 -8.82 13.17 -5.08
N ALA A 20 -9.59 12.48 -4.24
CA ALA A 20 -10.12 13.03 -3.01
C ALA A 20 -9.00 13.38 -2.02
N ALA A 21 -8.00 12.51 -1.86
CA ALA A 21 -6.87 12.76 -0.98
C ALA A 21 -6.02 13.93 -1.45
N ILE A 22 -5.79 14.05 -2.75
CA ILE A 22 -5.07 15.18 -3.36
C ILE A 22 -5.84 16.48 -3.11
N ALA A 23 -7.15 16.46 -3.35
CA ALA A 23 -8.01 17.64 -3.13
C ALA A 23 -8.03 18.08 -1.65
N ALA A 24 -7.91 17.14 -0.72
CA ALA A 24 -7.85 17.42 0.71
C ALA A 24 -6.44 17.85 1.18
N SER A 25 -5.47 17.94 0.26
CA SER A 25 -4.06 18.28 0.55
C SER A 25 -3.39 17.30 1.52
N GLU A 26 -3.80 16.04 1.47
CA GLU A 26 -3.19 15.00 2.30
C GLU A 26 -1.83 14.59 1.74
N ARG A 27 -0.87 14.33 2.64
CA ARG A 27 0.43 13.79 2.24
C ARG A 27 0.27 12.31 1.89
N LEU A 28 0.71 11.94 0.70
CA LEU A 28 0.64 10.58 0.18
C LEU A 28 2.05 10.00 0.09
N VAL A 29 2.23 8.81 0.62
CA VAL A 29 3.49 8.06 0.50
C VAL A 29 3.20 6.65 0.02
N THR A 30 4.19 5.98 -0.51
CA THR A 30 4.11 4.56 -0.82
C THR A 30 5.39 3.88 -0.35
N SER A 31 5.50 2.58 -0.57
CA SER A 31 6.70 1.84 -0.19
C SER A 31 7.27 1.10 -1.39
N ALA A 32 8.54 0.70 -1.27
CA ALA A 32 9.18 -0.13 -2.28
C ALA A 32 8.43 -1.45 -2.48
N GLU A 33 7.77 -1.97 -1.44
CA GLU A 33 6.97 -3.19 -1.56
C GLU A 33 5.73 -3.01 -2.43
N VAL A 34 5.10 -1.84 -2.40
CA VAL A 34 3.96 -1.54 -3.30
C VAL A 34 4.43 -1.57 -4.75
N LEU A 35 5.59 -1.00 -5.03
CA LEU A 35 6.17 -1.04 -6.39
C LEU A 35 6.49 -2.49 -6.80
N GLN A 36 6.99 -3.31 -5.89
CA GLN A 36 7.25 -4.71 -6.14
C GLN A 36 5.95 -5.48 -6.42
N GLU A 37 4.87 -5.17 -5.73
CA GLU A 37 3.56 -5.77 -6.00
C GLU A 37 3.08 -5.46 -7.42
N ILE A 38 3.32 -4.26 -7.91
CA ILE A 38 3.01 -3.89 -9.29
C ILE A 38 3.77 -4.78 -10.27
N LEU A 39 5.08 -4.98 -10.04
CA LEU A 39 5.89 -5.88 -10.85
C LEU A 39 5.34 -7.30 -10.81
N HIS A 40 5.11 -7.81 -9.61
CA HIS A 40 4.62 -9.17 -9.40
C HIS A 40 3.29 -9.40 -10.12
N ARG A 41 2.35 -8.47 -9.96
CA ARG A 41 1.02 -8.56 -10.55
C ARG A 41 1.06 -8.61 -12.08
N TYR A 42 1.75 -7.64 -12.70
CA TYR A 42 1.74 -7.52 -14.15
C TYR A 42 2.60 -8.56 -14.85
N VAL A 43 3.64 -9.08 -14.19
CA VAL A 43 4.37 -10.25 -14.68
C VAL A 43 3.46 -11.49 -14.63
N ALA A 44 2.73 -11.69 -13.53
CA ALA A 44 1.86 -12.85 -13.35
C ALA A 44 0.74 -12.93 -14.39
N ILE A 45 0.20 -11.79 -14.83
CA ILE A 45 -0.88 -11.74 -15.82
C ILE A 45 -0.36 -11.48 -17.24
N ASP A 46 0.95 -11.52 -17.44
CA ASP A 46 1.61 -11.30 -18.73
C ASP A 46 1.28 -9.93 -19.34
N ARG A 47 1.31 -8.89 -18.53
CA ARG A 47 1.05 -7.51 -18.93
C ARG A 47 2.22 -6.61 -18.57
N ARG A 48 3.42 -6.97 -19.04
CA ARG A 48 4.64 -6.16 -18.79
C ARG A 48 4.54 -4.74 -19.36
N ASP A 49 3.73 -4.57 -20.39
CA ASP A 49 3.43 -3.26 -20.98
C ASP A 49 2.73 -2.30 -20.01
N ALA A 50 2.03 -2.82 -19.01
CA ALA A 50 1.33 -2.02 -18.01
C ALA A 50 2.22 -1.57 -16.84
N ILE A 51 3.43 -2.11 -16.70
CA ILE A 51 4.31 -1.82 -15.56
C ILE A 51 4.72 -0.36 -15.52
N GLN A 52 5.29 0.16 -16.62
CA GLN A 52 5.77 1.55 -16.64
C GLN A 52 4.64 2.55 -16.43
N PRO A 53 3.48 2.43 -17.11
CA PRO A 53 2.35 3.33 -16.84
C PRO A 53 1.88 3.28 -15.37
N ALA A 54 1.86 2.11 -14.76
CA ALA A 54 1.46 1.97 -13.35
C ALA A 54 2.46 2.64 -12.40
N PHE A 55 3.77 2.48 -12.67
CA PHE A 55 4.81 3.16 -11.91
C PHE A 55 4.68 4.67 -12.04
N ASP A 56 4.52 5.17 -13.27
CA ASP A 56 4.39 6.60 -13.53
C ASP A 56 3.17 7.18 -12.82
N ALA A 57 2.05 6.49 -12.85
CA ALA A 57 0.83 6.94 -12.18
C ALA A 57 1.02 7.05 -10.67
N LEU A 58 1.61 6.03 -10.04
CA LEU A 58 1.82 6.02 -8.59
C LEU A 58 2.87 7.05 -8.18
N LEU A 59 4.03 7.05 -8.85
CA LEU A 59 5.12 7.97 -8.51
C LEU A 59 4.76 9.43 -8.79
N GLY A 60 3.82 9.67 -9.69
CA GLY A 60 3.33 11.01 -10.00
C GLY A 60 2.45 11.63 -8.92
N VAL A 61 1.89 10.83 -8.00
CA VAL A 61 0.97 11.33 -6.97
C VAL A 61 1.53 11.24 -5.55
N VAL A 62 2.56 10.43 -5.30
CA VAL A 62 3.13 10.30 -3.97
C VAL A 62 4.25 11.29 -3.73
N ASP A 63 4.39 11.74 -2.48
CA ASP A 63 5.44 12.67 -2.07
C ASP A 63 6.75 11.95 -1.76
N GLU A 64 6.67 10.67 -1.41
CA GLU A 64 7.83 9.89 -0.97
C GLU A 64 7.61 8.40 -1.19
N VAL A 65 8.70 7.69 -1.49
CA VAL A 65 8.73 6.21 -1.51
C VAL A 65 9.58 5.74 -0.34
N ILE A 66 8.98 4.97 0.57
CA ILE A 66 9.65 4.48 1.77
C ILE A 66 10.31 3.14 1.46
N GLY A 67 11.60 3.02 1.80
CA GLY A 67 12.33 1.76 1.64
C GLY A 67 11.93 0.71 2.67
N ILE A 68 12.18 -0.54 2.35
CA ILE A 68 11.95 -1.67 3.26
C ILE A 68 13.25 -1.97 4.01
N GLU A 69 13.15 -2.10 5.32
CA GLU A 69 14.28 -2.41 6.17
C GLU A 69 14.13 -3.81 6.77
N LEU A 70 15.23 -4.38 7.25
CA LEU A 70 15.20 -5.68 7.93
C LEU A 70 14.20 -5.68 9.09
N ALA A 71 14.16 -4.61 9.88
CA ALA A 71 13.24 -4.48 11.01
C ALA A 71 11.78 -4.60 10.57
N ASP A 72 11.43 -4.13 9.37
CA ASP A 72 10.07 -4.23 8.84
C ASP A 72 9.69 -5.69 8.59
N VAL A 73 10.60 -6.47 8.01
CA VAL A 73 10.37 -7.89 7.73
C VAL A 73 10.23 -8.67 9.04
N VAL A 74 11.07 -8.38 10.02
CA VAL A 74 11.00 -9.01 11.35
C VAL A 74 9.66 -8.69 12.02
N ARG A 75 9.21 -7.45 11.95
CA ARG A 75 7.91 -7.04 12.51
C ARG A 75 6.75 -7.69 11.76
N ALA A 76 6.84 -7.78 10.44
CA ALA A 76 5.82 -8.44 9.62
C ALA A 76 5.63 -9.90 10.03
N ARG A 77 6.72 -10.60 10.39
CA ARG A 77 6.64 -11.95 10.92
C ARG A 77 5.73 -12.04 12.14
N GLU A 78 5.82 -11.07 13.06
CA GLU A 78 4.98 -11.04 14.24
C GLU A 78 3.50 -10.88 13.88
N PHE A 79 3.20 -10.01 12.91
CA PHE A 79 1.82 -9.83 12.44
C PHE A 79 1.27 -11.10 11.80
N VAL A 80 2.04 -11.75 10.94
CA VAL A 80 1.61 -12.98 10.24
C VAL A 80 1.36 -14.11 11.23
N VAL A 81 2.23 -14.28 12.21
CA VAL A 81 2.07 -15.33 13.22
C VAL A 81 0.87 -15.07 14.11
N GLY A 82 0.59 -13.80 14.41
CA GLY A 82 -0.52 -13.43 15.28
C GLY A 82 -1.88 -13.28 14.60
N MET A 83 -1.91 -13.17 13.27
CA MET A 83 -3.14 -12.87 12.51
C MET A 83 -3.22 -13.75 11.27
N SER A 84 -3.97 -14.85 11.36
CA SER A 84 -4.01 -15.89 10.32
C SER A 84 -4.57 -15.44 8.97
N GLU A 85 -5.41 -14.40 8.94
CA GLU A 85 -5.98 -13.89 7.69
C GLU A 85 -5.09 -12.86 6.98
N LEU A 86 -4.01 -12.44 7.62
CA LEU A 86 -3.14 -11.40 7.08
C LEU A 86 -2.09 -12.02 6.16
N SER A 87 -2.02 -11.54 4.90
CA SER A 87 -0.98 -11.98 3.97
C SER A 87 0.38 -11.41 4.36
N ALA A 88 1.45 -12.05 3.88
CA ALA A 88 2.81 -11.56 4.12
C ALA A 88 3.00 -10.13 3.60
N ARG A 89 2.41 -9.81 2.44
CA ARG A 89 2.50 -8.46 1.86
C ARG A 89 1.81 -7.42 2.74
N ASP A 90 0.60 -7.72 3.19
CA ASP A 90 -0.15 -6.80 4.04
C ASP A 90 0.53 -6.62 5.39
N ALA A 91 1.11 -7.69 5.94
CA ALA A 91 1.90 -7.61 7.16
C ALA A 91 3.12 -6.69 6.99
N LEU A 92 3.77 -6.74 5.82
CA LEU A 92 4.90 -5.87 5.54
C LEU A 92 4.48 -4.41 5.42
N HIS A 93 3.34 -4.13 4.76
CA HIS A 93 2.79 -2.77 4.73
C HIS A 93 2.48 -2.26 6.13
N ALA A 94 1.88 -3.10 6.97
CA ALA A 94 1.58 -2.75 8.36
C ALA A 94 2.85 -2.43 9.15
N ALA A 95 3.90 -3.21 8.95
CA ALA A 95 5.18 -2.99 9.62
C ALA A 95 5.83 -1.65 9.22
N VAL A 96 5.85 -1.34 7.93
CA VAL A 96 6.36 -0.06 7.43
C VAL A 96 5.55 1.11 7.99
N MET A 97 4.22 0.97 7.99
CA MET A 97 3.34 1.99 8.54
C MET A 97 3.61 2.24 10.02
N ALA A 98 3.79 1.17 10.80
CA ALA A 98 4.10 1.28 12.22
C ALA A 98 5.43 2.02 12.46
N ARG A 99 6.47 1.70 11.68
CA ARG A 99 7.77 2.35 11.79
C ARG A 99 7.69 3.84 11.46
N GLU A 100 6.91 4.20 10.45
CA GLU A 100 6.79 5.58 9.97
C GLU A 100 5.66 6.36 10.64
N ASN A 101 5.00 5.78 11.63
CA ASN A 101 3.85 6.39 12.33
C ASN A 101 2.71 6.77 11.39
N ILE A 102 2.47 5.92 10.38
CA ILE A 102 1.35 6.06 9.47
C ILE A 102 0.24 5.14 9.95
N ASP A 103 -0.95 5.67 10.18
CA ASP A 103 -2.09 4.91 10.67
C ASP A 103 -3.22 4.77 9.65
N ARG A 104 -3.07 5.38 8.46
CA ARG A 104 -4.11 5.37 7.42
C ARG A 104 -3.54 4.82 6.11
N ILE A 105 -4.30 3.95 5.47
CA ILE A 105 -3.92 3.31 4.21
C ILE A 105 -5.03 3.44 3.17
N MET A 106 -4.65 3.70 1.92
CA MET A 106 -5.55 3.63 0.78
C MET A 106 -5.50 2.24 0.18
N THR A 107 -6.46 1.41 0.52
CA THR A 107 -6.58 0.04 0.02
C THR A 107 -8.04 -0.39 0.06
N PHE A 108 -8.38 -1.37 -0.77
CA PHE A 108 -9.69 -2.02 -0.71
C PHE A 108 -9.64 -3.34 0.07
N ASP A 109 -8.47 -3.72 0.60
CA ASP A 109 -8.33 -4.94 1.38
C ASP A 109 -8.82 -4.71 2.81
N THR A 110 -9.93 -5.36 3.16
CA THR A 110 -10.57 -5.23 4.48
C THR A 110 -9.74 -5.86 5.61
N ALA A 111 -8.72 -6.65 5.30
CA ALA A 111 -7.84 -7.23 6.32
C ALA A 111 -7.18 -6.16 7.19
N PHE A 112 -6.93 -4.96 6.65
CA PHE A 112 -6.35 -3.86 7.41
C PHE A 112 -7.27 -3.33 8.51
N ASP A 113 -8.56 -3.55 8.42
CA ASP A 113 -9.52 -3.12 9.46
C ASP A 113 -9.28 -3.86 10.79
N ARG A 114 -8.60 -5.01 10.76
CA ARG A 114 -8.33 -5.83 11.94
C ARG A 114 -7.01 -5.51 12.62
N ILE A 115 -6.18 -4.67 12.01
CA ILE A 115 -4.89 -4.31 12.57
C ILE A 115 -5.09 -3.14 13.54
N PRO A 116 -4.76 -3.31 14.84
CA PRO A 116 -4.94 -2.23 15.82
C PRO A 116 -4.17 -0.97 15.42
N GLY A 117 -4.83 0.17 15.52
CA GLY A 117 -4.23 1.48 15.23
C GLY A 117 -4.16 1.85 13.77
N MET A 118 -4.66 1.01 12.87
CA MET A 118 -4.68 1.29 11.43
C MET A 118 -6.11 1.43 10.92
N SER A 119 -6.33 2.38 10.00
CA SER A 119 -7.62 2.58 9.36
C SER A 119 -7.46 2.79 7.85
N ARG A 120 -8.47 2.36 7.10
CA ARG A 120 -8.51 2.62 5.67
C ARG A 120 -9.10 4.00 5.41
N TYR A 121 -8.63 4.65 4.33
CA TYR A 121 -9.22 5.91 3.88
C TYR A 121 -10.70 5.70 3.55
N ARG A 122 -11.53 6.61 4.03
CA ARG A 122 -12.96 6.64 3.71
C ARG A 122 -13.32 8.05 3.26
N ALA A 123 -13.84 8.14 2.06
CA ALA A 123 -14.28 9.40 1.50
C ALA A 123 -15.58 9.90 2.17
#